data_fd362b7cd806a71ee92cef4441bf64ed
#
_entry.id   fd362b7cd806a71ee92cef4441bf64ed
#
_cell.length_a   1.000
_cell.length_b   1.000
_cell.length_c   1.000
_cell.angle_alpha   90.00
_cell.angle_beta   90.00
_cell.angle_gamma   90.00
#
_symmetry.space_group_name_H-M   'P 1'
#
loop_
_entity.id
_entity.type
_entity.pdbx_description
1 polymer ?
#
loop_
_entity_poly.entity_id
_entity_poly.type
_entity_poly.pdbx_seq_one_letter_code
_entity_poly.pdbx_strand_id
1 'polypeptide(L)'
;VVFPDIVPGVLSGFMLAFTMSLDDFVITHFTKGPGIDTLSTKIYTEVRKGIKPEIYALSTIMFVTVLVLLILINYSPKEKEETRKKRVKKPSKVKKVLFRRVIPAVICAVFVFGGFYYAQESNMMNSEKVVVYNWGEYLDPEVLTMFEEETGIDVVYEEFETNEILYPKISSGAIAYDVICPSDYMIQRMIENDLLAEINFDNIPNVKNIGKDYMEQSRQFDPENKYSVPYCWGTVGILYNKTMVDEPITSWSVLWDEKYKDNI
;
A
#
# COMPACT_ATOMS: atom_id res chain seq x y z
N VAL A 1 29.39 4.30 -32.12
CA VAL A 1 28.67 4.58 -33.37
C VAL A 1 27.24 4.03 -33.31
N VAL A 2 26.98 2.89 -32.64
CA VAL A 2 25.68 2.20 -32.61
C VAL A 2 24.71 2.79 -31.53
N PHE A 3 25.23 3.39 -30.46
CA PHE A 3 24.42 3.86 -29.33
C PHE A 3 23.35 4.92 -29.70
N PRO A 4 23.62 5.93 -30.56
CA PRO A 4 22.60 6.90 -30.94
C PRO A 4 21.40 6.31 -31.70
N ASP A 5 21.60 5.21 -32.42
CA ASP A 5 20.55 4.58 -33.20
C ASP A 5 19.64 3.69 -32.36
N ILE A 6 20.14 3.24 -31.22
CA ILE A 6 19.39 2.40 -30.25
C ILE A 6 18.58 3.25 -29.23
N VAL A 7 19.00 4.48 -28.96
CA VAL A 7 18.38 5.38 -27.97
C VAL A 7 16.85 5.51 -28.12
N PRO A 8 16.27 5.66 -29.33
CA PRO A 8 14.80 5.75 -29.46
C PRO A 8 14.10 4.47 -29.01
N GLY A 9 14.68 3.30 -29.31
CA GLY A 9 14.15 2.00 -28.88
C GLY A 9 14.23 1.81 -27.36
N VAL A 10 15.36 2.17 -26.76
CA VAL A 10 15.55 2.14 -25.30
C VAL A 10 14.57 3.08 -24.61
N LEU A 11 14.37 4.29 -25.13
CA LEU A 11 13.43 5.26 -24.58
C LEU A 11 11.99 4.75 -24.66
N SER A 12 11.60 4.16 -25.78
CA SER A 12 10.26 3.56 -25.93
C SER A 12 10.06 2.39 -24.99
N GLY A 13 11.05 1.52 -24.81
CA GLY A 13 11.02 0.41 -23.87
C GLY A 13 10.91 0.89 -22.42
N PHE A 14 11.68 1.91 -22.05
CA PHE A 14 11.59 2.55 -20.72
C PHE A 14 10.21 3.15 -20.45
N MET A 15 9.63 3.87 -21.42
CA MET A 15 8.30 4.45 -21.29
C MET A 15 7.22 3.38 -21.15
N LEU A 16 7.33 2.28 -21.88
CA LEU A 16 6.42 1.16 -21.76
C LEU A 16 6.52 0.50 -20.37
N ALA A 17 7.73 0.21 -19.92
CA ALA A 17 7.99 -0.36 -18.60
C ALA A 17 7.48 0.56 -17.48
N PHE A 18 7.69 1.87 -17.59
CA PHE A 18 7.17 2.87 -16.65
C PHE A 18 5.64 2.86 -16.60
N THR A 19 4.98 2.83 -17.77
CA THR A 19 3.52 2.79 -17.84
C THR A 19 2.96 1.50 -17.21
N MET A 20 3.56 0.35 -17.52
CA MET A 20 3.17 -0.94 -16.94
C MET A 20 3.38 -0.97 -15.42
N SER A 21 4.47 -0.39 -14.93
CA SER A 21 4.75 -0.31 -13.49
C SER A 21 3.75 0.58 -12.74
N LEU A 22 3.20 1.61 -13.38
CA LEU A 22 2.16 2.45 -12.78
C LEU A 22 0.79 1.77 -12.71
N ASP A 23 0.49 0.89 -13.66
CA ASP A 23 -0.81 0.24 -13.81
C ASP A 23 -0.90 -1.10 -13.07
N ASP A 24 0.22 -1.65 -12.64
CA ASP A 24 0.29 -2.96 -11.99
C ASP A 24 -0.04 -2.87 -10.50
N PHE A 25 -1.32 -2.65 -10.18
CA PHE A 25 -1.82 -2.65 -8.80
C PHE A 25 -1.87 -4.05 -8.21
N VAL A 26 -2.44 -5.02 -8.93
CA VAL A 26 -2.80 -6.33 -8.35
C VAL A 26 -1.56 -7.11 -7.92
N ILE A 27 -0.58 -7.27 -8.80
CA ILE A 27 0.63 -8.01 -8.48
C ILE A 27 1.40 -7.27 -7.38
N THR A 28 1.57 -5.95 -7.52
CA THR A 28 2.29 -5.14 -6.54
C THR A 28 1.64 -5.18 -5.17
N HIS A 29 0.31 -5.13 -5.08
CA HIS A 29 -0.40 -5.17 -3.80
C HIS A 29 -0.11 -6.44 -2.99
N PHE A 30 0.02 -7.59 -3.66
CA PHE A 30 0.29 -8.88 -3.01
C PHE A 30 1.77 -9.20 -2.83
N THR A 31 2.67 -8.56 -3.57
CA THR A 31 4.11 -8.88 -3.58
C THR A 31 5.00 -7.80 -3.00
N LYS A 32 4.47 -6.59 -2.75
CA LYS A 32 5.25 -5.50 -2.16
C LYS A 32 5.69 -5.85 -0.73
N GLY A 33 6.92 -5.50 -0.39
CA GLY A 33 7.40 -5.59 0.99
C GLY A 33 6.76 -4.54 1.90
N PRO A 34 6.83 -4.73 3.22
CA PRO A 34 6.32 -3.77 4.20
C PRO A 34 7.04 -2.42 4.08
N GLY A 35 6.29 -1.34 4.25
CA GLY A 35 6.81 0.03 4.18
C GLY A 35 7.12 0.53 2.77
N ILE A 36 6.90 -0.26 1.71
CA ILE A 36 7.11 0.16 0.32
C ILE A 36 5.77 0.26 -0.39
N ASP A 37 5.38 1.48 -0.76
CA ASP A 37 4.17 1.71 -1.53
C ASP A 37 4.49 2.18 -2.95
N THR A 38 3.83 1.56 -3.94
CA THR A 38 3.73 2.17 -5.26
C THR A 38 2.62 3.20 -5.28
N LEU A 39 2.63 4.08 -6.28
CA LEU A 39 1.59 5.10 -6.41
C LEU A 39 0.19 4.46 -6.48
N SER A 40 0.03 3.38 -7.21
CA SER A 40 -1.23 2.67 -7.37
C SER A 40 -1.73 2.06 -6.06
N THR A 41 -0.86 1.43 -5.28
CA THR A 41 -1.21 0.88 -3.97
C THR A 41 -1.53 1.97 -2.95
N LYS A 42 -0.79 3.07 -2.95
CA LYS A 42 -1.05 4.21 -2.08
C LYS A 42 -2.37 4.91 -2.40
N ILE A 43 -2.67 5.15 -3.67
CA ILE A 43 -3.96 5.73 -4.08
C ILE A 43 -5.10 4.82 -3.62
N TYR A 44 -4.99 3.52 -3.81
CA TYR A 44 -6.03 2.56 -3.39
C TYR A 44 -6.31 2.64 -1.88
N THR A 45 -5.28 2.65 -1.06
CA THR A 45 -5.41 2.75 0.40
C THR A 45 -6.03 4.09 0.81
N GLU A 46 -5.58 5.20 0.21
CA GLU A 46 -6.06 6.54 0.57
C GLU A 46 -7.49 6.83 0.06
N VAL A 47 -7.92 6.23 -1.05
CA VAL A 47 -9.30 6.40 -1.54
C VAL A 47 -10.33 5.94 -0.52
N ARG A 48 -10.01 4.92 0.25
CA ARG A 48 -10.92 4.38 1.29
C ARG A 48 -10.94 5.20 2.58
N LYS A 49 -9.80 5.80 2.94
CA LYS A 49 -9.67 6.66 4.12
C LYS A 49 -10.22 8.08 3.92
N GLY A 50 -10.63 8.40 2.69
CA GLY A 50 -10.92 9.77 2.28
C GLY A 50 -9.67 10.46 1.71
N ILE A 51 -9.76 10.83 0.43
CA ILE A 51 -8.62 11.35 -0.33
C ILE A 51 -8.14 12.66 0.25
N LYS A 52 -6.93 12.68 0.78
CA LYS A 52 -6.28 13.89 1.28
C LYS A 52 -5.85 14.81 0.12
N PRO A 53 -5.83 16.16 0.30
CA PRO A 53 -5.38 17.10 -0.73
C PRO A 53 -3.99 16.80 -1.30
N GLU A 54 -3.11 16.19 -0.52
CA GLU A 54 -1.75 15.79 -0.90
C GLU A 54 -1.74 14.80 -2.08
N ILE A 55 -2.69 13.87 -2.11
CA ILE A 55 -2.81 12.87 -3.19
C ILE A 55 -3.24 13.54 -4.50
N TYR A 56 -4.13 14.53 -4.44
CA TYR A 56 -4.50 15.33 -5.64
C TYR A 56 -3.30 16.10 -6.17
N ALA A 57 -2.49 16.71 -5.28
CA ALA A 57 -1.27 17.41 -5.66
C ALA A 57 -0.26 16.46 -6.32
N LEU A 58 -0.01 15.30 -5.73
CA LEU A 58 0.89 14.29 -6.27
C LEU A 58 0.42 13.80 -7.65
N SER A 59 -0.86 13.47 -7.80
CA SER A 59 -1.45 13.04 -9.07
C SER A 59 -1.32 14.11 -10.16
N THR A 60 -1.52 15.39 -9.79
CA THR A 60 -1.37 16.52 -10.71
C THR A 60 0.08 16.68 -11.17
N ILE A 61 1.04 16.60 -10.27
CA ILE A 61 2.48 16.66 -10.59
C ILE A 61 2.85 15.50 -11.53
N MET A 62 2.40 14.29 -11.25
CA MET A 62 2.63 13.13 -12.11
C MET A 62 2.03 13.32 -13.50
N PHE A 63 0.77 13.78 -13.58
CA PHE A 63 0.10 14.05 -14.85
C PHE A 63 0.87 15.09 -15.68
N VAL A 64 1.25 16.21 -15.07
CA VAL A 64 2.03 17.26 -15.74
C VAL A 64 3.38 16.73 -16.19
N THR A 65 4.06 15.93 -15.38
CA THR A 65 5.36 15.32 -15.72
C THR A 65 5.23 14.42 -16.94
N VAL A 66 4.24 13.51 -16.95
CA VAL A 66 3.98 12.62 -18.09
C VAL A 66 3.60 13.42 -19.33
N LEU A 67 2.75 14.46 -19.20
CA LEU A 67 2.36 15.32 -20.30
C LEU A 67 3.57 16.04 -20.92
N VAL A 68 4.45 16.60 -20.09
CA VAL A 68 5.69 17.26 -20.55
C VAL A 68 6.61 16.26 -21.26
N LEU A 69 6.77 15.04 -20.71
CA LEU A 69 7.55 13.98 -21.36
C LEU A 69 6.96 13.59 -22.73
N LEU A 70 5.65 13.42 -22.81
CA LEU A 70 4.96 13.11 -24.07
C LEU A 70 5.13 14.22 -25.10
N ILE A 71 5.01 15.50 -24.71
CA ILE A 71 5.25 16.63 -25.59
C ILE A 71 6.70 16.63 -26.07
N LEU A 72 7.66 16.40 -25.19
CA LEU A 72 9.08 16.36 -25.56
C LEU A 72 9.39 15.23 -26.55
N ILE A 73 8.80 14.06 -26.38
CA ILE A 73 8.95 12.90 -27.28
C ILE A 73 8.28 13.17 -28.63
N ASN A 74 7.07 13.71 -28.64
CA ASN A 74 6.35 14.00 -29.88
C ASN A 74 6.90 15.22 -30.64
N TYR A 75 7.60 16.11 -29.95
CA TYR A 75 8.26 17.26 -30.59
C TYR A 75 9.58 16.86 -31.32
N SER A 76 10.00 15.60 -31.24
CA SER A 76 11.04 15.05 -32.06
C SER A 76 10.52 15.00 -33.51
N PRO A 77 11.15 15.71 -34.47
CA PRO A 77 10.63 15.73 -35.86
C PRO A 77 10.66 14.32 -36.39
N LYS A 78 9.48 13.79 -36.76
CA LYS A 78 9.39 12.62 -37.63
C LYS A 78 10.20 12.94 -38.87
N GLU A 79 11.27 12.21 -39.12
CA GLU A 79 11.88 12.15 -40.44
C GLU A 79 10.81 11.63 -41.39
N LYS A 80 10.25 12.54 -42.18
CA LYS A 80 9.47 12.16 -43.33
C LYS A 80 10.45 11.42 -44.25
N GLU A 81 10.18 10.17 -44.50
CA GLU A 81 10.67 9.45 -45.66
C GLU A 81 10.21 10.16 -46.93
N GLU A 82 10.94 11.16 -47.35
CA GLU A 82 10.88 11.69 -48.71
C GLU A 82 12.29 11.86 -49.23
N THR A 83 12.62 10.95 -50.13
CA THR A 83 13.56 11.08 -51.26
C THR A 83 14.55 12.23 -51.21
N ARG A 84 15.79 11.85 -50.87
CA ARG A 84 17.05 12.24 -51.50
C ARG A 84 17.09 13.60 -52.18
N LYS A 85 17.42 14.67 -51.43
CA LYS A 85 18.31 15.73 -51.90
C LYS A 85 18.98 16.40 -50.71
N LYS A 86 20.32 16.36 -50.70
CA LYS A 86 21.20 16.94 -49.68
C LYS A 86 20.93 18.41 -49.46
N ARG A 87 20.41 18.78 -48.26
CA ARG A 87 20.70 20.06 -47.61
C ARG A 87 20.81 19.79 -46.12
N VAL A 88 22.04 19.74 -45.63
CA VAL A 88 22.36 19.71 -44.19
C VAL A 88 21.83 21.00 -43.53
N LYS A 89 20.63 20.99 -43.00
CA LYS A 89 20.15 22.08 -42.14
C LYS A 89 20.84 21.94 -40.78
N LYS A 90 21.68 22.91 -40.43
CA LYS A 90 22.25 23.02 -39.08
C LYS A 90 21.13 23.00 -38.03
N PRO A 91 21.22 22.14 -36.98
CA PRO A 91 20.21 22.11 -35.93
C PRO A 91 20.09 23.48 -35.27
N SER A 92 18.86 23.90 -34.98
CA SER A 92 18.60 25.20 -34.35
C SER A 92 19.33 25.29 -33.00
N LYS A 93 19.81 26.49 -32.64
CA LYS A 93 20.55 26.71 -31.35
C LYS A 93 19.74 26.22 -30.14
N VAL A 94 18.42 26.34 -30.18
CA VAL A 94 17.48 25.89 -29.11
C VAL A 94 17.53 24.37 -28.91
N LYS A 95 17.54 23.57 -29.98
CA LYS A 95 17.66 22.11 -29.89
C LYS A 95 19.00 21.65 -29.32
N LYS A 96 20.10 22.35 -29.65
CA LYS A 96 21.44 22.05 -29.09
C LYS A 96 21.51 22.36 -27.58
N VAL A 97 20.87 23.42 -27.13
CA VAL A 97 20.86 23.82 -25.71
C VAL A 97 19.97 22.85 -24.90
N LEU A 98 18.78 22.52 -25.41
CA LEU A 98 17.84 21.60 -24.75
C LEU A 98 18.47 20.21 -24.56
N PHE A 99 19.03 19.63 -25.61
CA PHE A 99 19.57 18.27 -25.56
C PHE A 99 20.92 18.19 -24.82
N ARG A 100 21.71 19.25 -24.84
CA ARG A 100 23.09 19.23 -24.30
C ARG A 100 23.17 19.73 -22.85
N ARG A 101 22.19 20.53 -22.37
CA ARG A 101 22.22 21.11 -21.02
C ARG A 101 20.98 20.80 -20.18
N VAL A 102 19.78 20.84 -20.74
CA VAL A 102 18.54 20.69 -19.96
C VAL A 102 18.28 19.22 -19.63
N ILE A 103 18.36 18.32 -20.59
CA ILE A 103 18.12 16.87 -20.37
C ILE A 103 19.12 16.29 -19.35
N PRO A 104 20.45 16.49 -19.47
CA PRO A 104 21.38 16.01 -18.46
C PRO A 104 21.16 16.63 -17.08
N ALA A 105 20.78 17.91 -17.01
CA ALA A 105 20.49 18.59 -15.75
C ALA A 105 19.25 18.00 -15.06
N VAL A 106 18.18 17.70 -15.80
CA VAL A 106 16.97 17.05 -15.28
C VAL A 106 17.29 15.62 -14.82
N ILE A 107 18.05 14.86 -15.61
CA ILE A 107 18.49 13.51 -15.22
C ILE A 107 19.35 13.56 -13.94
N CYS A 108 20.31 14.47 -13.86
CA CYS A 108 21.12 14.67 -12.65
C CYS A 108 20.25 15.06 -11.45
N ALA A 109 19.29 15.96 -11.62
CA ALA A 109 18.37 16.33 -10.55
C ALA A 109 17.55 15.14 -10.06
N VAL A 110 17.02 14.30 -10.95
CA VAL A 110 16.30 13.08 -10.59
C VAL A 110 17.21 12.10 -9.85
N PHE A 111 18.45 11.91 -10.28
CA PHE A 111 19.41 11.05 -9.58
C PHE A 111 19.83 11.60 -8.22
N VAL A 112 20.02 12.92 -8.10
CA VAL A 112 20.36 13.56 -6.82
C VAL A 112 19.20 13.49 -5.83
N PHE A 113 17.96 13.82 -6.28
CA PHE A 113 16.77 13.68 -5.43
C PHE A 113 16.46 12.22 -5.10
N GLY A 114 16.57 11.30 -6.06
CA GLY A 114 16.41 9.87 -5.84
C GLY A 114 17.49 9.30 -4.90
N GLY A 115 18.73 9.73 -5.07
CA GLY A 115 19.84 9.34 -4.19
C GLY A 115 19.71 9.91 -2.77
N PHE A 116 19.23 11.14 -2.63
CA PHE A 116 18.95 11.75 -1.33
C PHE A 116 17.80 11.03 -0.62
N TYR A 117 16.72 10.73 -1.34
CA TYR A 117 15.60 9.96 -0.82
C TYR A 117 16.04 8.56 -0.38
N TYR A 118 16.82 7.86 -1.22
CA TYR A 118 17.37 6.55 -0.89
C TYR A 118 18.34 6.57 0.29
N ALA A 119 19.16 7.62 0.44
CA ALA A 119 20.06 7.79 1.57
C ALA A 119 19.30 8.07 2.88
N GLN A 120 18.19 8.78 2.82
CA GLN A 120 17.30 8.98 3.96
C GLN A 120 16.63 7.68 4.38
N GLU A 121 16.18 6.88 3.42
CA GLU A 121 15.60 5.57 3.66
C GLU A 121 16.63 4.54 4.16
N SER A 122 17.88 4.61 3.71
CA SER A 122 18.96 3.73 4.19
C SER A 122 19.39 4.00 5.62
N ASN A 123 19.24 5.22 6.13
CA ASN A 123 19.41 5.51 7.54
C ASN A 123 18.29 4.90 8.40
N MET A 124 17.07 4.77 7.87
CA MET A 124 15.98 4.03 8.49
C MET A 124 16.18 2.50 8.43
N MET A 125 17.01 1.98 7.54
CA MET A 125 17.31 0.54 7.44
C MET A 125 18.25 0.02 8.53
N ASN A 126 18.84 0.88 9.35
CA ASN A 126 19.77 0.51 10.42
C ASN A 126 19.14 0.51 11.83
N SER A 127 17.84 0.89 11.95
CA SER A 127 17.08 0.80 13.19
C SER A 127 16.42 -0.56 13.32
N GLU A 128 16.25 -1.06 14.54
CA GLU A 128 15.37 -2.19 14.80
C GLU A 128 13.94 -1.79 14.38
N LYS A 129 13.25 -2.67 13.67
CA LYS A 129 11.91 -2.39 13.13
C LYS A 129 10.94 -3.46 13.56
N VAL A 130 9.73 -3.03 13.86
CA VAL A 130 8.58 -3.93 14.08
C VAL A 130 7.57 -3.69 12.96
N VAL A 131 7.19 -4.75 12.27
CA VAL A 131 6.22 -4.70 11.17
C VAL A 131 4.87 -5.16 11.68
N VAL A 132 3.92 -4.22 11.71
CA VAL A 132 2.56 -4.43 12.22
C VAL A 132 1.56 -4.44 11.05
N TYR A 133 0.69 -5.44 10.98
CA TYR A 133 -0.35 -5.56 9.96
C TYR A 133 -1.72 -5.65 10.63
N ASN A 134 -2.49 -4.58 10.54
CA ASN A 134 -3.74 -4.39 11.27
C ASN A 134 -4.90 -3.97 10.36
N TRP A 135 -6.09 -3.97 10.89
CA TRP A 135 -7.26 -3.37 10.24
C TRP A 135 -7.08 -1.87 10.07
N GLY A 136 -7.67 -1.32 9.00
CA GLY A 136 -7.73 0.12 8.81
C GLY A 136 -8.46 0.80 9.98
N GLU A 137 -7.90 1.92 10.46
CA GLU A 137 -8.47 2.78 11.51
C GLU A 137 -8.65 2.11 12.89
N TYR A 138 -8.00 0.99 13.16
CA TYR A 138 -8.08 0.32 14.47
C TYR A 138 -7.02 0.82 15.47
N LEU A 139 -6.04 1.59 15.03
CA LEU A 139 -4.99 2.13 15.88
C LEU A 139 -4.81 3.63 15.59
N ASP A 140 -4.77 4.42 16.68
CA ASP A 140 -4.41 5.83 16.58
C ASP A 140 -2.93 5.96 16.20
N PRO A 141 -2.59 6.72 15.13
CA PRO A 141 -1.20 6.95 14.74
C PRO A 141 -0.31 7.52 15.85
N GLU A 142 -0.87 8.26 16.80
CA GLU A 142 -0.13 8.79 17.94
C GLU A 142 0.45 7.68 18.83
N VAL A 143 -0.24 6.54 18.94
CA VAL A 143 0.24 5.38 19.69
C VAL A 143 1.50 4.78 19.08
N LEU A 144 1.61 4.79 17.74
CA LEU A 144 2.83 4.36 17.06
C LEU A 144 4.01 5.26 17.41
N THR A 145 3.81 6.58 17.35
CA THR A 145 4.83 7.56 17.71
C THR A 145 5.27 7.42 19.17
N MET A 146 4.30 7.23 20.09
CA MET A 146 4.62 6.98 21.50
C MET A 146 5.48 5.72 21.70
N PHE A 147 5.17 4.65 20.99
CA PHE A 147 5.95 3.40 21.04
C PHE A 147 7.38 3.62 20.53
N GLU A 148 7.53 4.31 19.40
CA GLU A 148 8.84 4.62 18.80
C GLU A 148 9.68 5.50 19.71
N GLU A 149 9.08 6.52 20.35
CA GLU A 149 9.75 7.39 21.32
C GLU A 149 10.18 6.66 22.59
N GLU A 150 9.34 5.73 23.10
CA GLU A 150 9.62 4.97 24.32
C GLU A 150 10.66 3.88 24.11
N THR A 151 10.63 3.20 22.97
CA THR A 151 11.43 1.99 22.72
C THR A 151 12.66 2.24 21.86
N GLY A 152 12.64 3.28 21.01
CA GLY A 152 13.63 3.51 19.97
C GLY A 152 13.51 2.55 18.78
N ILE A 153 12.42 1.78 18.69
CA ILE A 153 12.15 0.81 17.63
C ILE A 153 11.19 1.47 16.63
N ASP A 154 11.57 1.53 15.36
CA ASP A 154 10.69 2.06 14.29
C ASP A 154 9.54 1.09 14.00
N VAL A 155 8.33 1.62 13.78
CA VAL A 155 7.15 0.81 13.44
C VAL A 155 6.80 0.96 11.96
N VAL A 156 6.81 -0.14 11.23
CA VAL A 156 6.26 -0.21 9.88
C VAL A 156 4.82 -0.69 9.99
N TYR A 157 3.88 0.24 9.90
CA TYR A 157 2.45 -0.06 10.04
C TYR A 157 1.79 -0.21 8.68
N GLU A 158 1.22 -1.39 8.44
CA GLU A 158 0.42 -1.69 7.25
C GLU A 158 -1.02 -2.02 7.64
N GLU A 159 -1.93 -1.75 6.72
CA GLU A 159 -3.35 -2.02 6.92
C GLU A 159 -3.88 -3.01 5.90
N PHE A 160 -4.84 -3.82 6.32
CA PHE A 160 -5.60 -4.70 5.46
C PHE A 160 -7.10 -4.46 5.63
N GLU A 161 -7.87 -4.91 4.67
CA GLU A 161 -9.31 -4.66 4.60
C GLU A 161 -10.13 -5.89 4.96
N THR A 162 -9.61 -7.07 4.63
CA THR A 162 -10.28 -8.35 4.87
C THR A 162 -9.26 -9.41 5.25
N ASN A 163 -9.70 -10.40 6.04
CA ASN A 163 -8.87 -11.55 6.37
C ASN A 163 -8.47 -12.36 5.12
N GLU A 164 -9.27 -12.31 4.07
CA GLU A 164 -9.03 -12.98 2.78
C GLU A 164 -7.86 -12.33 2.01
N ILE A 165 -7.57 -11.05 2.25
CA ILE A 165 -6.38 -10.36 1.73
C ILE A 165 -5.17 -10.64 2.62
N LEU A 166 -5.34 -10.65 3.94
CA LEU A 166 -4.28 -10.90 4.89
C LEU A 166 -3.72 -12.32 4.75
N TYR A 167 -4.59 -13.34 4.72
CA TYR A 167 -4.16 -14.74 4.76
C TYR A 167 -3.21 -15.15 3.61
N PRO A 168 -3.47 -14.84 2.32
CA PRO A 168 -2.55 -15.17 1.24
C PRO A 168 -1.17 -14.50 1.39
N LYS A 169 -1.11 -13.28 1.91
CA LYS A 169 0.16 -12.59 2.16
C LYS A 169 1.00 -13.32 3.21
N ILE A 170 0.38 -13.71 4.32
CA ILE A 170 1.08 -14.44 5.40
C ILE A 170 1.48 -15.84 4.93
N SER A 171 0.55 -16.60 4.35
CA SER A 171 0.76 -17.99 3.94
C SER A 171 1.78 -18.14 2.80
N SER A 172 1.97 -17.12 1.98
CA SER A 172 2.99 -17.13 0.92
C SER A 172 4.41 -17.11 1.47
N GLY A 173 4.61 -16.62 2.71
CA GLY A 173 5.93 -16.45 3.31
C GLY A 173 6.81 -15.41 2.60
N ALA A 174 6.26 -14.67 1.63
CA ALA A 174 7.00 -13.66 0.88
C ALA A 174 7.32 -12.42 1.71
N ILE A 175 6.51 -12.16 2.74
CA ILE A 175 6.63 -11.01 3.62
C ILE A 175 6.59 -11.51 5.06
N ALA A 176 7.54 -11.09 5.88
CA ALA A 176 7.54 -11.32 7.31
C ALA A 176 6.84 -10.16 8.02
N TYR A 177 5.83 -10.48 8.82
CA TYR A 177 5.18 -9.57 9.74
C TYR A 177 5.47 -10.03 11.16
N ASP A 178 5.78 -9.08 12.07
CA ASP A 178 6.07 -9.40 13.47
C ASP A 178 4.78 -9.45 14.29
N VAL A 179 3.82 -8.57 13.99
CA VAL A 179 2.52 -8.51 14.66
C VAL A 179 1.41 -8.40 13.62
N ILE A 180 0.39 -9.24 13.76
CA ILE A 180 -0.81 -9.21 12.92
C ILE A 180 -2.07 -9.18 13.79
N CYS A 181 -3.13 -8.52 13.32
CA CYS A 181 -4.39 -8.41 14.06
C CYS A 181 -5.59 -8.94 13.23
N PRO A 182 -5.68 -10.25 12.96
CA PRO A 182 -6.81 -10.84 12.24
C PRO A 182 -8.02 -11.07 13.15
N SER A 183 -9.14 -11.47 12.56
CA SER A 183 -10.30 -11.97 13.31
C SER A 183 -10.05 -13.37 13.88
N ASP A 184 -10.85 -13.74 14.88
CA ASP A 184 -10.81 -15.00 15.60
C ASP A 184 -10.75 -16.26 14.70
N TYR A 185 -11.67 -16.40 13.76
CA TYR A 185 -11.70 -17.54 12.83
C TYR A 185 -10.42 -17.62 11.96
N MET A 186 -9.80 -16.48 11.68
CA MET A 186 -8.57 -16.44 10.92
C MET A 186 -7.36 -16.81 11.78
N ILE A 187 -7.35 -16.42 13.06
CA ILE A 187 -6.35 -16.89 14.04
C ILE A 187 -6.40 -18.41 14.12
N GLN A 188 -7.59 -18.99 14.31
CA GLN A 188 -7.75 -20.44 14.33
C GLN A 188 -7.16 -21.11 13.09
N ARG A 189 -7.51 -20.60 11.90
CA ARG A 189 -6.99 -21.10 10.63
C ARG A 189 -5.47 -21.00 10.52
N MET A 190 -4.88 -19.93 11.04
CA MET A 190 -3.43 -19.73 11.03
C MET A 190 -2.71 -20.67 11.99
N ILE A 191 -3.29 -20.94 13.16
CA ILE A 191 -2.78 -21.95 14.11
C ILE A 191 -2.79 -23.34 13.47
N GLU A 192 -3.90 -23.73 12.84
CA GLU A 192 -4.04 -25.02 12.13
C GLU A 192 -3.04 -25.21 10.98
N ASN A 193 -2.49 -24.13 10.45
CA ASN A 193 -1.52 -24.13 9.35
C ASN A 193 -0.09 -23.75 9.79
N ASP A 194 0.20 -23.75 11.10
CA ASP A 194 1.53 -23.44 11.66
C ASP A 194 2.11 -22.09 11.20
N LEU A 195 1.26 -21.06 11.06
CA LEU A 195 1.66 -19.74 10.57
C LEU A 195 1.95 -18.73 11.70
N LEU A 196 1.68 -19.09 12.96
CA LEU A 196 1.85 -18.21 14.10
C LEU A 196 2.93 -18.73 15.03
N ALA A 197 3.71 -17.82 15.61
CA ALA A 197 4.67 -18.12 16.66
C ALA A 197 3.99 -18.08 18.04
N GLU A 198 4.44 -18.92 18.97
CA GLU A 198 3.98 -18.85 20.36
C GLU A 198 4.45 -17.54 21.02
N ILE A 199 3.57 -16.91 21.77
CA ILE A 199 3.81 -15.67 22.50
C ILE A 199 4.52 -16.00 23.82
N ASN A 200 5.64 -15.33 24.07
CA ASN A 200 6.27 -15.36 25.39
C ASN A 200 5.63 -14.28 26.29
N PHE A 201 4.68 -14.69 27.12
CA PHE A 201 3.93 -13.80 28.00
C PHE A 201 4.78 -13.16 29.11
N ASP A 202 5.95 -13.70 29.43
CA ASP A 202 6.87 -13.08 30.38
C ASP A 202 7.40 -11.72 29.87
N ASN A 203 7.42 -11.56 28.54
CA ASN A 203 7.80 -10.31 27.89
C ASN A 203 6.64 -9.30 27.74
N ILE A 204 5.41 -9.68 28.13
CA ILE A 204 4.21 -8.85 27.95
C ILE A 204 3.55 -8.57 29.32
N PRO A 205 4.17 -7.77 30.19
CA PRO A 205 3.65 -7.53 31.53
C PRO A 205 2.28 -6.85 31.54
N ASN A 206 1.91 -6.18 30.47
CA ASN A 206 0.64 -5.49 30.31
C ASN A 206 -0.54 -6.42 29.98
N VAL A 207 -0.31 -7.70 29.68
CA VAL A 207 -1.38 -8.68 29.47
C VAL A 207 -2.33 -8.78 30.67
N LYS A 208 -1.84 -8.47 31.87
CA LYS A 208 -2.66 -8.39 33.12
C LYS A 208 -3.80 -7.35 33.06
N ASN A 209 -3.70 -6.39 32.12
CA ASN A 209 -4.72 -5.35 31.93
C ASN A 209 -5.87 -5.85 31.04
N ILE A 210 -5.72 -6.98 30.37
CA ILE A 210 -6.77 -7.61 29.58
C ILE A 210 -7.77 -8.28 30.54
N GLY A 211 -9.06 -7.99 30.35
CA GLY A 211 -10.10 -8.59 31.16
C GLY A 211 -10.13 -10.12 31.01
N LYS A 212 -10.28 -10.83 32.12
CA LYS A 212 -10.27 -12.30 32.16
C LYS A 212 -11.31 -12.93 31.24
N ASP A 213 -12.47 -12.29 31.11
CA ASP A 213 -13.56 -12.79 30.28
C ASP A 213 -13.17 -12.80 28.80
N TYR A 214 -12.39 -11.82 28.34
CA TYR A 214 -11.89 -11.79 26.96
C TYR A 214 -10.82 -12.86 26.71
N MET A 215 -9.92 -13.08 27.67
CA MET A 215 -8.95 -14.16 27.60
C MET A 215 -9.61 -15.55 27.63
N GLU A 216 -10.74 -15.70 28.34
CA GLU A 216 -11.49 -16.96 28.34
C GLU A 216 -12.25 -17.15 27.03
N GLN A 217 -12.81 -16.08 26.44
CA GLN A 217 -13.48 -16.16 25.15
C GLN A 217 -12.51 -16.53 24.02
N SER A 218 -11.27 -16.04 24.06
CA SER A 218 -10.26 -16.36 23.03
C SER A 218 -9.87 -17.83 23.00
N ARG A 219 -10.11 -18.59 24.05
CA ARG A 219 -9.91 -20.06 24.07
C ARG A 219 -10.76 -20.82 23.05
N GLN A 220 -11.80 -20.22 22.51
CA GLN A 220 -12.62 -20.84 21.48
C GLN A 220 -11.84 -21.04 20.16
N PHE A 221 -10.86 -20.19 19.88
CA PHE A 221 -10.04 -20.24 18.65
C PHE A 221 -8.53 -20.42 18.94
N ASP A 222 -8.08 -20.09 20.16
CA ASP A 222 -6.74 -20.33 20.67
C ASP A 222 -6.83 -21.03 22.03
N PRO A 223 -7.02 -22.38 22.09
CA PRO A 223 -7.44 -23.11 23.29
C PRO A 223 -6.53 -22.92 24.51
N GLU A 224 -5.25 -22.69 24.27
CA GLU A 224 -4.27 -22.50 25.34
C GLU A 224 -3.88 -21.01 25.52
N ASN A 225 -4.44 -20.13 24.72
CA ASN A 225 -4.06 -18.71 24.61
C ASN A 225 -2.54 -18.53 24.40
N LYS A 226 -1.97 -19.31 23.51
CA LYS A 226 -0.52 -19.29 23.24
C LYS A 226 -0.13 -18.34 22.11
N TYR A 227 -1.02 -18.10 21.18
CA TYR A 227 -0.73 -17.43 19.91
C TYR A 227 -1.34 -16.04 19.78
N SER A 228 -2.28 -15.70 20.67
CA SER A 228 -3.04 -14.46 20.53
C SER A 228 -3.32 -13.76 21.85
N VAL A 229 -3.50 -12.43 21.75
CA VAL A 229 -3.99 -11.56 22.81
C VAL A 229 -5.19 -10.79 22.30
N PRO A 230 -6.34 -10.80 22.99
CA PRO A 230 -7.50 -10.03 22.58
C PRO A 230 -7.17 -8.53 22.48
N TYR A 231 -7.47 -7.94 21.33
CA TYR A 231 -7.24 -6.51 21.07
C TYR A 231 -8.54 -5.71 21.05
N CYS A 232 -9.47 -6.09 20.19
CA CYS A 232 -10.77 -5.47 20.06
C CYS A 232 -11.87 -6.52 20.02
N TRP A 233 -13.05 -6.17 20.44
CA TRP A 233 -14.24 -6.99 20.28
C TRP A 233 -15.42 -6.13 19.84
N GLY A 234 -16.40 -6.73 19.22
CA GLY A 234 -17.60 -6.05 18.78
C GLY A 234 -18.79 -6.97 18.76
N THR A 235 -19.96 -6.38 18.64
CA THR A 235 -21.22 -7.12 18.44
C THR A 235 -21.74 -6.88 17.05
N VAL A 236 -22.25 -7.93 16.44
CA VAL A 236 -22.99 -7.84 15.18
C VAL A 236 -24.47 -7.78 15.49
N GLY A 237 -25.19 -6.85 14.88
CA GLY A 237 -26.60 -6.66 15.14
C GLY A 237 -27.35 -6.19 13.89
N ILE A 238 -28.67 -6.20 13.96
CA ILE A 238 -29.53 -5.68 12.90
C ILE A 238 -29.79 -4.20 13.17
N LEU A 239 -29.36 -3.35 12.26
CA LEU A 239 -29.74 -1.94 12.23
C LEU A 239 -30.99 -1.80 11.36
N TYR A 240 -32.05 -1.22 11.92
CA TYR A 240 -33.29 -1.00 11.18
C TYR A 240 -33.83 0.41 11.36
N ASN A 241 -34.53 0.88 10.33
CA ASN A 241 -35.17 2.19 10.35
C ASN A 241 -36.52 2.12 11.08
N LYS A 242 -36.62 2.71 12.25
CA LYS A 242 -37.83 2.73 13.09
C LYS A 242 -39.04 3.46 12.46
N THR A 243 -38.82 4.22 11.37
CA THR A 243 -39.92 4.86 10.65
C THR A 243 -40.53 3.96 9.58
N MET A 244 -39.87 2.83 9.28
CA MET A 244 -40.29 1.85 8.28
C MET A 244 -40.67 0.50 8.91
N VAL A 245 -40.20 0.26 10.13
CA VAL A 245 -40.45 -0.98 10.87
C VAL A 245 -41.11 -0.62 12.19
N ASP A 246 -42.40 -0.92 12.31
CA ASP A 246 -43.22 -0.55 13.47
C ASP A 246 -43.02 -1.47 14.70
N GLU A 247 -42.45 -2.66 14.46
CA GLU A 247 -42.26 -3.68 15.48
C GLU A 247 -40.81 -3.74 15.96
N PRO A 248 -40.55 -4.00 17.24
CA PRO A 248 -39.20 -4.25 17.73
C PRO A 248 -38.62 -5.51 17.07
N ILE A 249 -37.45 -5.37 16.45
CA ILE A 249 -36.71 -6.52 15.91
C ILE A 249 -35.98 -7.22 17.06
N THR A 250 -36.36 -8.46 17.35
CA THR A 250 -35.83 -9.25 18.48
C THR A 250 -35.13 -10.53 18.06
N SER A 251 -35.13 -10.86 16.77
CA SER A 251 -34.54 -12.09 16.24
C SER A 251 -33.91 -11.86 14.86
N TRP A 252 -32.85 -12.57 14.59
CA TRP A 252 -32.24 -12.64 13.26
C TRP A 252 -33.18 -13.21 12.19
N SER A 253 -34.22 -13.98 12.58
CA SER A 253 -35.19 -14.56 11.64
C SER A 253 -35.93 -13.52 10.81
N VAL A 254 -35.96 -12.25 11.25
CA VAL A 254 -36.56 -11.15 10.50
C VAL A 254 -35.93 -10.96 9.10
N LEU A 255 -34.66 -11.34 8.92
CA LEU A 255 -33.98 -11.24 7.64
C LEU A 255 -34.55 -12.20 6.57
N TRP A 256 -35.36 -13.19 6.99
CA TRP A 256 -36.04 -14.14 6.10
C TRP A 256 -37.57 -13.93 6.08
N ASP A 257 -38.06 -12.84 6.70
CA ASP A 257 -39.50 -12.53 6.69
C ASP A 257 -39.85 -11.87 5.35
N GLU A 258 -40.84 -12.48 4.67
CA GLU A 258 -41.33 -11.97 3.37
C GLU A 258 -41.84 -10.53 3.44
N LYS A 259 -42.29 -10.07 4.63
CA LYS A 259 -42.72 -8.69 4.87
C LYS A 259 -41.64 -7.67 4.50
N TYR A 260 -40.36 -8.03 4.64
CA TYR A 260 -39.21 -7.15 4.39
C TYR A 260 -38.48 -7.48 3.08
N LYS A 261 -39.03 -8.35 2.27
CA LYS A 261 -38.45 -8.69 0.97
C LYS A 261 -38.17 -7.42 0.16
N ASP A 262 -37.04 -7.38 -0.49
CA ASP A 262 -36.54 -6.24 -1.29
C ASP A 262 -36.24 -4.93 -0.48
N ASN A 263 -36.26 -5.00 0.86
CA ASN A 263 -35.94 -3.88 1.77
C ASN A 263 -34.81 -4.21 2.78
N ILE A 264 -34.13 -5.32 2.57
CA ILE A 264 -32.98 -5.75 3.38
C ILE A 264 -31.72 -5.64 2.53
#